data_62b275c3ad0856fd29391bb521821b03
#
_entry.id   62b275c3ad0856fd29391bb521821b03
#
_cell.length_a   1.000
_cell.length_b   1.000
_cell.length_c   1.000
_cell.angle_alpha   90.00
_cell.angle_beta   90.00
_cell.angle_gamma   90.00
#
_symmetry.space_group_name_H-M   'P 1'
#
loop_
_entity.id
_entity.type
_entity.pdbx_description
1 polymer ?
#
loop_
_entity_poly.entity_id
_entity_poly.type
_entity_poly.pdbx_seq_one_letter_code
_entity_poly.pdbx_strand_id
1 'polypeptide(L)'
;MDQVHVYNGMPAKHLGTEGWAKPWSGPNGGACVEVMRLNDGRVALRQSTDPDGPALIYTHHEIEKFIQGAKAGAADFLLTRPENLTTSAGTAPERRAA
;
A
#
# COMPACT_ATOMS: atom_id res chain seq x y z
N MET A 1 -6.97 7.58 27.30
CA MET A 1 -6.62 7.74 26.56
C MET A 1 -7.33 7.69 25.63
N ASP A 2 -7.22 8.28 25.09
CA ASP A 2 -7.96 8.38 24.22
C ASP A 2 -7.78 7.57 23.18
N GLN A 3 -8.65 6.91 22.68
CA GLN A 3 -8.53 6.16 21.58
C GLN A 3 -8.86 6.95 20.41
N VAL A 4 -8.02 6.92 19.41
CA VAL A 4 -8.28 7.57 18.13
C VAL A 4 -9.38 6.77 17.44
N HIS A 5 -10.37 7.45 16.96
CA HIS A 5 -11.37 6.80 16.11
C HIS A 5 -10.73 6.53 14.76
N VAL A 6 -10.66 5.27 14.38
CA VAL A 6 -9.98 4.87 13.16
C VAL A 6 -10.99 4.56 12.08
N TYR A 7 -10.85 5.24 10.95
CA TYR A 7 -11.71 5.01 9.81
C TYR A 7 -10.92 5.20 8.53
N ASN A 8 -11.35 4.52 7.49
CA ASN A 8 -10.64 4.58 6.22
C ASN A 8 -10.69 5.99 5.66
N GLY A 9 -9.55 6.50 5.26
CA GLY A 9 -9.45 7.85 4.71
C GLY A 9 -9.14 8.91 5.74
N MET A 10 -9.00 8.52 7.00
CA MET A 10 -8.69 9.49 8.05
C MET A 10 -7.31 10.11 7.80
N PRO A 11 -7.07 11.31 8.33
CA PRO A 11 -5.72 11.86 8.20
C PRO A 11 -4.71 10.96 8.89
N ALA A 12 -3.67 10.59 8.16
CA ALA A 12 -2.69 9.66 8.69
C ALA A 12 -2.00 10.21 9.93
N LYS A 13 -1.85 11.53 10.00
CA LYS A 13 -1.18 12.13 11.14
C LYS A 13 -1.94 11.89 12.44
N HIS A 14 -3.22 11.60 12.37
CA HIS A 14 -3.99 11.33 13.58
C HIS A 14 -3.65 9.97 14.19
N LEU A 15 -2.93 9.14 13.46
CA LEU A 15 -2.46 7.86 14.00
C LEU A 15 -1.08 7.99 14.62
N GLY A 16 -0.55 9.20 14.68
CA GLY A 16 0.74 9.46 15.30
C GLY A 16 1.86 9.45 14.27
N THR A 17 3.03 9.84 14.72
CA THR A 17 4.18 9.94 13.84
C THR A 17 5.13 8.76 14.01
N GLU A 18 4.87 7.89 14.98
CA GLU A 18 5.71 6.73 15.21
C GLU A 18 4.94 5.49 14.88
N GLY A 19 5.63 4.43 14.66
CA GLY A 19 4.98 3.17 14.34
C GLY A 19 4.81 2.90 12.87
N TRP A 20 5.13 3.87 12.02
CA TRP A 20 5.08 3.67 10.58
C TRP A 20 6.36 2.98 10.11
N ALA A 21 6.23 2.01 9.26
CA ALA A 21 7.36 1.21 8.80
C ALA A 21 7.29 1.01 7.31
N LYS A 22 8.44 0.94 6.69
CA LYS A 22 8.55 0.60 5.26
C LYS A 22 9.77 -0.28 5.06
N PRO A 23 9.71 -1.52 5.56
CA PRO A 23 10.89 -2.40 5.52
C PRO A 23 11.36 -2.73 4.12
N TRP A 24 10.52 -2.53 3.13
CA TRP A 24 10.87 -2.77 1.73
C TRP A 24 11.63 -1.61 1.09
N SER A 25 11.92 -0.53 1.84
CA SER A 25 12.49 0.66 1.22
C SER A 25 13.98 0.55 1.08
N GLY A 26 14.70 -0.33 1.41
CA GLY A 26 16.12 -0.47 1.18
C GLY A 26 16.95 0.72 1.64
N PRO A 27 18.26 0.59 1.53
CA PRO A 27 19.15 1.61 2.10
C PRO A 27 19.09 2.95 1.39
N ASN A 28 18.72 2.96 0.13
CA ASN A 28 18.64 4.24 -0.58
C ASN A 28 17.27 4.87 -0.49
N GLY A 29 16.37 4.25 0.20
CA GLY A 29 15.01 4.74 0.29
C GLY A 29 14.27 4.57 -1.01
N GLY A 30 13.33 5.43 -1.25
CA GLY A 30 12.63 5.44 -2.53
C GLY A 30 11.34 4.67 -2.57
N ALA A 31 11.06 3.80 -1.62
CA ALA A 31 9.77 3.15 -1.56
C ALA A 31 8.94 3.85 -0.49
N CYS A 32 7.90 4.51 -0.93
CA CYS A 32 7.17 5.43 -0.08
C CYS A 32 5.86 4.88 0.49
N VAL A 33 5.66 3.57 0.40
CA VAL A 33 4.51 2.94 1.03
C VAL A 33 4.88 2.61 2.46
N GLU A 34 4.18 3.21 3.40
CA GLU A 34 4.39 2.93 4.81
C GLU A 34 3.17 2.27 5.41
N VAL A 35 3.40 1.40 6.36
CA VAL A 35 2.31 0.67 7.03
C VAL A 35 2.46 0.78 8.52
N MET A 36 1.34 0.66 9.21
CA MET A 36 1.32 0.65 10.67
C MET A 36 0.32 -0.42 11.10
N ARG A 37 0.74 -1.31 12.00
CA ARG A 37 -0.20 -2.25 12.59
C ARG A 37 -0.94 -1.56 13.70
N LEU A 38 -2.27 -1.70 13.70
CA LEU A 38 -3.09 -1.12 14.75
C LEU A 38 -3.34 -2.17 15.83
N ASN A 39 -3.72 -1.69 17.00
CA ASN A 39 -3.85 -2.59 18.15
C ASN A 39 -4.91 -3.66 17.96
N ASP A 40 -5.90 -3.40 17.13
CA ASP A 40 -6.98 -4.36 16.91
C ASP A 40 -6.74 -5.27 15.71
N GLY A 41 -5.53 -5.24 15.16
CA GLY A 41 -5.18 -6.12 14.05
C GLY A 41 -5.37 -5.50 12.68
N ARG A 42 -6.02 -4.35 12.60
CA ARG A 42 -6.12 -3.66 11.31
C ARG A 42 -4.76 -3.06 10.94
N VAL A 43 -4.63 -2.67 9.70
CA VAL A 43 -3.39 -2.12 9.17
C VAL A 43 -3.71 -0.81 8.47
N ALA A 44 -2.91 0.20 8.74
CA ALA A 44 -3.01 1.47 8.06
C ALA A 44 -1.88 1.58 7.04
N LEU A 45 -2.20 2.10 5.87
CA LEU A 45 -1.21 2.41 4.85
C LEU A 45 -1.24 3.90 4.58
N ARG A 46 -0.08 4.46 4.32
CA ARG A 46 0.00 5.85 3.89
C ARG A 46 1.13 6.03 2.89
N GLN A 47 1.07 7.14 2.18
CA GLN A 47 2.18 7.56 1.32
C GLN A 47 3.14 8.37 2.18
N SER A 48 4.38 7.95 2.30
CA SER A 48 5.31 8.61 3.22
C SER A 48 5.65 10.03 2.78
N THR A 49 5.47 10.33 1.50
CA THR A 49 5.71 11.70 1.04
C THR A 49 4.53 12.62 1.32
N ASP A 50 3.44 12.07 1.84
CA ASP A 50 2.27 12.87 2.18
C ASP A 50 1.77 12.43 3.55
N PRO A 51 2.55 12.68 4.60
CA PRO A 51 2.20 12.16 5.92
C PRO A 51 0.93 12.76 6.51
N ASP A 52 0.50 13.92 5.99
CA ASP A 52 -0.74 14.51 6.43
C ASP A 52 -1.91 14.06 5.59
N GLY A 53 -1.66 13.28 4.57
CA GLY A 53 -2.72 12.80 3.69
C GLY A 53 -3.50 11.66 4.32
N PRO A 54 -4.34 11.00 3.54
CA PRO A 54 -5.22 9.98 4.09
C PRO A 54 -4.49 8.71 4.42
N ALA A 55 -4.99 8.01 5.42
CA ALA A 55 -4.57 6.66 5.73
C ALA A 55 -5.64 5.70 5.22
N LEU A 56 -5.21 4.66 4.52
CA LEU A 56 -6.11 3.61 4.09
C LEU A 56 -6.12 2.54 5.16
N ILE A 57 -7.29 2.16 5.59
CA ILE A 57 -7.42 1.24 6.72
C ILE A 57 -7.96 -0.08 6.22
N TYR A 58 -7.22 -1.15 6.47
CA TYR A 58 -7.59 -2.48 6.02
C TYR A 58 -7.72 -3.42 7.20
N THR A 59 -8.63 -4.37 7.09
CA THR A 59 -8.77 -5.38 8.12
C THR A 59 -7.61 -6.37 8.03
N HIS A 60 -7.42 -7.11 9.10
CA HIS A 60 -6.40 -8.16 9.11
C HIS A 60 -6.65 -9.15 7.97
N HIS A 61 -7.91 -9.52 7.77
CA HIS A 61 -8.24 -10.48 6.71
C HIS A 61 -7.89 -9.94 5.33
N GLU A 62 -8.19 -8.66 5.09
CA GLU A 62 -7.87 -8.05 3.80
C GLU A 62 -6.36 -8.05 3.55
N ILE A 63 -5.60 -7.72 4.56
CA ILE A 63 -4.15 -7.70 4.42
C ILE A 63 -3.62 -9.13 4.23
N GLU A 64 -4.18 -10.09 4.96
CA GLU A 64 -3.76 -11.47 4.80
C GLU A 64 -3.97 -11.96 3.38
N LYS A 65 -5.13 -11.68 2.80
CA LYS A 65 -5.41 -12.11 1.44
C LYS A 65 -4.53 -11.39 0.45
N PHE A 66 -4.27 -10.11 0.69
CA PHE A 66 -3.37 -9.36 -0.19
C PHE A 66 -1.96 -9.97 -0.17
N ILE A 67 -1.46 -10.28 1.02
CA ILE A 67 -0.11 -10.85 1.12
C ILE A 67 -0.05 -12.22 0.46
N GLN A 68 -1.06 -13.07 0.70
CA GLN A 68 -1.09 -14.37 0.07
C GLN A 68 -1.11 -14.25 -1.45
N GLY A 69 -1.93 -13.34 -1.96
CA GLY A 69 -2.01 -13.12 -3.40
C GLY A 69 -0.71 -12.60 -3.96
N ALA A 70 -0.08 -11.66 -3.26
CA ALA A 70 1.18 -11.10 -3.72
C ALA A 70 2.26 -12.17 -3.79
N LYS A 71 2.32 -13.02 -2.77
CA LYS A 71 3.31 -14.10 -2.78
C LYS A 71 3.07 -15.09 -3.92
N ALA A 72 1.83 -15.26 -4.31
CA ALA A 72 1.49 -16.17 -5.40
C ALA A 72 1.59 -15.52 -6.77
N GLY A 73 2.00 -14.26 -6.82
CA GLY A 73 2.18 -13.58 -8.09
C GLY A 73 0.94 -12.85 -8.59
N ALA A 74 -0.14 -12.85 -7.81
CA ALA A 74 -1.40 -12.28 -8.29
C ALA A 74 -1.33 -10.77 -8.44
N ALA A 75 -0.39 -10.12 -7.78
CA ALA A 75 -0.25 -8.66 -7.86
C ALA A 75 0.81 -8.23 -8.88
N ASP A 76 1.46 -9.17 -9.53
CA ASP A 76 2.57 -8.82 -10.41
C ASP A 76 2.14 -7.97 -11.58
N PHE A 77 0.86 -8.07 -11.98
CA PHE A 77 0.39 -7.24 -13.09
C PHE A 77 0.53 -5.75 -12.80
N LEU A 78 0.65 -5.38 -11.54
CA LEU A 78 0.82 -3.97 -11.19
C LEU A 78 2.18 -3.44 -11.63
N LEU A 79 3.12 -4.32 -11.87
CA LEU A 79 4.44 -3.94 -12.33
C LEU A 79 4.58 -3.99 -13.85
N THR A 80 3.56 -4.48 -14.53
CA THR A 80 3.59 -4.59 -15.96
C THR A 80 3.18 -3.26 -16.57
N ARG A 81 4.06 -2.70 -17.38
CA ARG A 81 3.71 -1.45 -18.01
C ARG A 81 2.66 -1.68 -19.07
N PRO A 82 1.70 -0.81 -19.16
CA PRO A 82 0.79 -0.87 -20.30
C PRO A 82 1.62 -0.69 -21.58
N GLU A 83 1.51 -1.63 -22.50
CA GLU A 83 2.35 -1.59 -23.67
C GLU A 83 2.11 -0.38 -24.52
N ASN A 84 0.89 0.08 -24.49
CA ASN A 84 0.60 1.25 -25.30
C ASN A 84 1.26 2.48 -24.74
N LEU A 85 1.74 2.44 -23.55
CA LEU A 85 2.47 3.58 -23.06
C LEU A 85 3.89 3.57 -23.50
N THR A 86 4.37 2.43 -23.81
CA THR A 86 5.72 2.37 -24.26
C THR A 86 5.77 2.28 -25.69
N THR A 87 5.12 2.03 -26.13
CA THR A 87 5.32 1.86 -27.27
C THR A 87 5.34 0.83 -27.79
N SER A 88 5.42 0.40 -27.89
CA SER A 88 5.54 -0.41 -28.27
C SER A 88 5.21 -1.29 -28.27
N ALA A 89 5.20 -1.63 -28.55
CA ALA A 89 5.02 -2.47 -28.60
C ALA A 89 4.22 -3.24 -28.39
N GLY A 90 3.87 -3.49 -28.46
CA GLY A 90 3.04 -4.03 -28.19
C GLY A 90 2.53 -4.73 -27.74
N THR A 91 2.34 -4.99 -27.54
CA THR A 91 1.74 -5.57 -27.05
C THR A 91 1.04 -5.73 -26.19
N ALA A 92 0.70 -5.70 -26.28
CA ALA A 92 0.05 -5.78 -25.44
C ALA A 92 -0.61 -6.15 -24.79
N PRO A 93 -0.86 -6.34 -24.65
CA PRO A 93 -1.44 -6.63 -23.77
C PRO A 93 -2.08 -7.01 -23.14
N GLU A 94 -2.19 -6.97 -23.03
CA GLU A 94 -2.63 -7.30 -22.34
C GLU A 94 -3.11 -7.35 -21.56
N ARG A 95 -3.27 -7.21 -21.58
CA ARG A 95 -3.50 -7.23 -20.72
C ARG A 95 -4.18 -7.23 -20.08
N ARG A 96 -4.48 -7.09 -19.94
CA ARG A 96 -4.95 -7.10 -19.18
C ARG A 96 -5.60 -6.97 -18.51
N ALA A 97 -5.76 -6.97 -18.34
CA ALA A 97 -6.35 -6.78 -17.64
C ALA A 97 -6.86 -6.53 -17.02
N ALA A 98 -6.92 -6.22 -16.94
CA ALA A 98 -7.49 -5.95 -16.34
C ALA A 98 -7.99 -5.94 -16.00
#